data_7af31b1419ef96c5cc3a9f69c5cba2c1
#
_entry.id   7af31b1419ef96c5cc3a9f69c5cba2c1
#
_cell.length_a   1.000
_cell.length_b   1.000
_cell.length_c   1.000
_cell.angle_alpha   90.00
_cell.angle_beta   90.00
_cell.angle_gamma   90.00
#
_symmetry.space_group_name_H-M   'P 1'
#
loop_
_entity.id
_entity.type
_entity.pdbx_description
1 polymer ?
#
loop_
_entity_poly.entity_id
_entity_poly.type
_entity_poly.pdbx_seq_one_letter_code
_entity_poly.pdbx_strand_id
1 'polypeptide(L)'
;MTGDSELFARIVVVGCPGAGKTRFSARLARRLGARHIERDRLGALGSKEFCAAVAATVAGDRWVFDGPPYFMEAVVYPATQVVIWLDYRRSLILTRGIRRALRRTIGPLEPGQSFGDRFRHWVAPGGPRFAMAVYTQRRQEFGRLRRHPGLAGVVVLRFGTPSATAAWLAALGSPPDSPAC
;
A
#
# COMPACT_ATOMS: atom_id res chain seq x y z
N MET A 1 12.18 11.76 22.42
CA MET A 1 11.18 10.99 21.65
C MET A 1 10.51 11.79 20.51
N THR A 2 10.89 13.02 20.27
CA THR A 2 10.37 13.90 19.18
C THR A 2 10.94 13.57 17.80
N GLY A 3 12.13 12.99 17.70
CA GLY A 3 12.79 12.73 16.41
C GLY A 3 12.15 11.63 15.54
N ASP A 4 11.58 10.59 16.15
CA ASP A 4 10.95 9.48 15.38
C ASP A 4 9.64 9.90 14.71
N SER A 5 8.89 10.81 15.31
CA SER A 5 7.60 11.28 14.79
C SER A 5 7.75 12.11 13.51
N GLU A 6 8.86 12.82 13.35
CA GLU A 6 9.15 13.62 12.14
C GLU A 6 9.67 12.76 11.00
N LEU A 7 10.45 11.73 11.30
CA LEU A 7 10.99 10.80 10.28
C LEU A 7 9.88 9.99 9.59
N PHE A 8 8.78 9.70 10.28
CA PHE A 8 7.67 8.91 9.76
C PHE A 8 6.45 9.76 9.36
N ALA A 9 6.66 10.95 8.84
CA ALA A 9 5.56 11.82 8.44
C ALA A 9 5.04 11.49 7.02
N ARG A 10 5.92 11.20 6.05
CA ARG A 10 5.58 11.01 4.63
C ARG A 10 6.06 9.66 4.14
N ILE A 11 5.12 8.72 4.01
CA ILE A 11 5.42 7.31 3.81
C ILE A 11 4.75 6.78 2.54
N VAL A 12 5.49 6.04 1.71
CA VAL A 12 4.96 5.24 0.60
C VAL A 12 5.01 3.77 0.98
N VAL A 13 3.89 3.06 0.85
CA VAL A 13 3.81 1.61 1.11
C VAL A 13 3.70 0.85 -0.20
N VAL A 14 4.67 0.02 -0.52
CA VAL A 14 4.71 -0.80 -1.74
C VAL A 14 4.69 -2.30 -1.41
N GLY A 15 4.34 -3.11 -2.38
CA GLY A 15 4.31 -4.57 -2.26
C GLY A 15 3.40 -5.21 -3.29
N CYS A 16 3.52 -6.52 -3.47
CA CYS A 16 2.73 -7.25 -4.45
C CYS A 16 1.21 -7.17 -4.17
N PRO A 17 0.36 -7.31 -5.20
CA PRO A 17 -1.08 -7.50 -5.00
C PRO A 17 -1.33 -8.66 -4.04
N GLY A 18 -2.18 -8.47 -3.03
CA GLY A 18 -2.43 -9.49 -2.00
C GLY A 18 -1.50 -9.43 -0.77
N ALA A 19 -0.46 -8.60 -0.76
CA ALA A 19 0.40 -8.41 0.42
C ALA A 19 -0.34 -7.78 1.62
N GLY A 20 -1.46 -7.10 1.39
CA GLY A 20 -2.24 -6.45 2.45
C GLY A 20 -1.84 -5.00 2.71
N LYS A 21 -1.30 -4.33 1.71
CA LYS A 21 -0.88 -2.92 1.76
C LYS A 21 -1.95 -2.01 2.38
N THR A 22 -3.14 -2.00 1.81
CA THR A 22 -4.23 -1.10 2.23
C THR A 22 -4.57 -1.25 3.71
N ARG A 23 -4.66 -2.49 4.20
CA ARG A 23 -4.91 -2.72 5.62
C ARG A 23 -3.75 -2.26 6.51
N PHE A 24 -2.53 -2.48 6.05
CA PHE A 24 -1.33 -2.03 6.76
C PHE A 24 -1.24 -0.50 6.75
N SER A 25 -1.39 0.14 5.59
CA SER A 25 -1.32 1.60 5.41
C SER A 25 -2.38 2.33 6.25
N ALA A 26 -3.61 1.81 6.28
CA ALA A 26 -4.68 2.38 7.11
C ALA A 26 -4.36 2.29 8.61
N ARG A 27 -3.77 1.18 9.07
CA ARG A 27 -3.35 1.03 10.48
C ARG A 27 -2.17 1.93 10.83
N LEU A 28 -1.20 2.03 9.92
CA LEU A 28 -0.04 2.89 10.06
C LEU A 28 -0.46 4.36 10.12
N ALA A 29 -1.29 4.80 9.19
CA ALA A 29 -1.78 6.17 9.14
C ALA A 29 -2.50 6.57 10.44
N ARG A 30 -3.40 5.70 10.96
CA ARG A 30 -4.06 5.93 12.25
C ARG A 30 -3.06 6.05 13.39
N ARG A 31 -2.03 5.19 13.41
CA ARG A 31 -1.03 5.19 14.48
C ARG A 31 -0.14 6.44 14.46
N LEU A 32 0.09 7.00 13.29
CA LEU A 32 0.91 8.20 13.10
C LEU A 32 0.12 9.52 13.09
N GLY A 33 -1.22 9.47 13.20
CA GLY A 33 -2.05 10.65 12.99
C GLY A 33 -1.91 11.23 11.58
N ALA A 34 -1.64 10.37 10.57
CA ALA A 34 -1.38 10.75 9.19
C ALA A 34 -2.60 10.50 8.29
N ARG A 35 -2.72 11.24 7.19
CA ARG A 35 -3.74 11.00 6.17
C ARG A 35 -3.45 9.70 5.42
N HIS A 36 -4.40 8.76 5.39
CA HIS A 36 -4.33 7.57 4.56
C HIS A 36 -4.80 7.87 3.14
N ILE A 37 -3.95 7.59 2.15
CA ILE A 37 -4.21 7.86 0.74
C ILE A 37 -4.24 6.55 -0.01
N GLU A 38 -5.44 6.13 -0.39
CA GLU A 38 -5.62 4.97 -1.26
C GLU A 38 -5.50 5.43 -2.71
N ARG A 39 -4.39 5.11 -3.37
CA ARG A 39 -4.15 5.47 -4.77
C ARG A 39 -5.34 5.12 -5.68
N ASP A 40 -5.92 3.94 -5.50
CA ASP A 40 -7.00 3.43 -6.36
C ASP A 40 -8.32 4.20 -6.20
N ARG A 41 -8.42 5.10 -5.22
CA ARG A 41 -9.58 5.99 -4.99
C ARG A 41 -9.38 7.41 -5.52
N LEU A 42 -8.20 7.76 -6.02
CA LEU A 42 -7.90 9.11 -6.48
C LEU A 42 -8.38 9.38 -7.92
N GLY A 43 -8.98 8.41 -8.58
CA GLY A 43 -9.46 8.52 -9.96
C GLY A 43 -8.72 7.59 -10.93
N ALA A 44 -8.99 7.76 -12.22
CA ALA A 44 -8.34 6.97 -13.26
C ALA A 44 -6.84 7.31 -13.34
N LEU A 45 -6.01 6.28 -13.32
CA LEU A 45 -4.55 6.42 -13.30
C LEU A 45 -4.08 7.30 -14.48
N GLY A 46 -3.31 8.35 -14.19
CA GLY A 46 -2.79 9.27 -15.20
C GLY A 46 -3.78 10.35 -15.68
N SER A 47 -5.02 10.37 -15.18
CA SER A 47 -5.94 11.46 -15.49
C SER A 47 -5.52 12.78 -14.82
N LYS A 48 -6.02 13.90 -15.33
CA LYS A 48 -5.76 15.23 -14.74
C LYS A 48 -6.24 15.30 -13.28
N GLU A 49 -7.41 14.72 -13.02
CA GLU A 49 -8.01 14.65 -11.68
C GLU A 49 -7.15 13.82 -10.73
N PHE A 50 -6.64 12.67 -11.20
CA PHE A 50 -5.70 11.86 -10.44
C PHE A 50 -4.43 12.63 -10.09
N CYS A 51 -3.80 13.28 -11.09
CA CYS A 51 -2.58 14.06 -10.88
C CYS A 51 -2.79 15.22 -9.90
N ALA A 52 -3.90 15.95 -10.03
CA ALA A 52 -4.25 17.05 -9.13
C ALA A 52 -4.50 16.55 -7.70
N ALA A 53 -5.22 15.45 -7.54
CA ALA A 53 -5.51 14.85 -6.24
C ALA A 53 -4.23 14.34 -5.54
N VAL A 54 -3.31 13.73 -6.29
CA VAL A 54 -2.01 13.30 -5.76
C VAL A 54 -1.19 14.52 -5.33
N ALA A 55 -1.04 15.53 -6.18
CA ALA A 55 -0.28 16.72 -5.88
C ALA A 55 -0.81 17.46 -4.62
N ALA A 56 -2.12 17.65 -4.54
CA ALA A 56 -2.79 18.26 -3.37
C ALA A 56 -2.57 17.46 -2.08
N THR A 57 -2.48 16.13 -2.21
CA THR A 57 -2.27 15.27 -1.04
C THR A 57 -0.84 15.28 -0.55
N VAL A 58 0.11 15.25 -1.47
CA VAL A 58 1.56 15.22 -1.18
C VAL A 58 2.06 16.58 -0.64
N ALA A 59 1.33 17.67 -0.91
CA ALA A 59 1.59 18.98 -0.31
C ALA A 59 1.31 19.01 1.21
N GLY A 60 0.59 18.02 1.77
CA GLY A 60 0.34 17.93 3.20
C GLY A 60 1.55 17.40 3.98
N ASP A 61 1.58 17.70 5.29
CA ASP A 61 2.74 17.41 6.15
C ASP A 61 2.86 15.93 6.51
N ARG A 62 1.73 15.21 6.66
CA ARG A 62 1.71 13.83 7.17
C ARG A 62 0.77 12.95 6.35
N TRP A 63 1.32 11.96 5.68
CA TRP A 63 0.54 11.04 4.86
C TRP A 63 1.16 9.66 4.72
N VAL A 64 0.31 8.66 4.50
CA VAL A 64 0.68 7.31 4.12
C VAL A 64 0.03 6.99 2.78
N PHE A 65 0.83 6.89 1.73
CA PHE A 65 0.41 6.59 0.36
C PHE A 65 0.39 5.08 0.14
N ASP A 66 -0.78 4.52 -0.15
CA ASP A 66 -0.99 3.09 -0.37
C ASP A 66 -0.81 2.71 -1.84
N GLY A 67 0.29 2.08 -2.13
CA GLY A 67 0.68 1.61 -3.45
C GLY A 67 1.79 2.43 -4.09
N PRO A 68 2.37 1.93 -5.19
CA PRO A 68 3.38 2.66 -5.94
C PRO A 68 2.75 3.87 -6.63
N PRO A 69 3.44 5.04 -6.63
CA PRO A 69 2.89 6.28 -7.19
C PRO A 69 3.09 6.35 -8.71
N TYR A 70 2.66 5.33 -9.46
CA TYR A 70 2.77 5.30 -10.92
C TYR A 70 2.28 6.59 -11.57
N PHE A 71 3.03 7.09 -12.55
CA PHE A 71 2.85 8.36 -13.27
C PHE A 71 3.08 9.63 -12.42
N MET A 72 3.33 9.48 -11.12
CA MET A 72 3.55 10.60 -10.20
C MET A 72 4.83 10.44 -9.37
N GLU A 73 5.74 9.57 -9.81
CA GLU A 73 7.00 9.29 -9.12
C GLU A 73 7.81 10.58 -8.91
N ALA A 74 7.86 11.44 -9.93
CA ALA A 74 8.58 12.72 -9.87
C ALA A 74 8.01 13.71 -8.83
N VAL A 75 6.76 13.55 -8.42
CA VAL A 75 6.09 14.40 -7.41
C VAL A 75 6.13 13.74 -6.04
N VAL A 76 5.83 12.44 -5.96
CA VAL A 76 5.68 11.74 -4.69
C VAL A 76 7.03 11.38 -4.07
N TYR A 77 7.99 10.86 -4.85
CA TYR A 77 9.25 10.38 -4.30
C TYR A 77 10.11 11.48 -3.65
N PRO A 78 10.26 12.68 -4.23
CA PRO A 78 11.02 13.77 -3.57
C PRO A 78 10.40 14.23 -2.24
N ALA A 79 9.07 14.06 -2.09
CA ALA A 79 8.39 14.40 -0.85
C ALA A 79 8.38 13.23 0.17
N THR A 80 8.81 12.03 -0.23
CA THR A 80 8.79 10.82 0.61
C THR A 80 9.99 10.81 1.56
N GLN A 81 9.77 10.42 2.81
CA GLN A 81 10.82 10.19 3.80
C GLN A 81 11.12 8.71 3.98
N VAL A 82 10.07 7.87 3.92
CA VAL A 82 10.20 6.43 4.12
C VAL A 82 9.42 5.65 3.08
N VAL A 83 10.04 4.63 2.50
CA VAL A 83 9.36 3.62 1.69
C VAL A 83 9.26 2.33 2.50
N ILE A 84 8.07 1.81 2.68
CA ILE A 84 7.84 0.51 3.33
C ILE A 84 7.49 -0.52 2.27
N TRP A 85 8.36 -1.51 2.11
CA TRP A 85 8.18 -2.60 1.17
C TRP A 85 7.72 -3.88 1.87
N LEU A 86 6.47 -4.29 1.61
CA LEU A 86 5.93 -5.59 2.06
C LEU A 86 6.34 -6.68 1.06
N ASP A 87 7.53 -7.27 1.27
CA ASP A 87 8.13 -8.31 0.42
C ASP A 87 7.81 -9.71 0.94
N TYR A 88 6.52 -10.03 1.02
CA TYR A 88 6.09 -11.32 1.52
C TYR A 88 6.30 -12.45 0.52
N ARG A 89 6.51 -13.67 1.03
CA ARG A 89 6.71 -14.87 0.22
C ARG A 89 5.51 -15.12 -0.70
N ARG A 90 5.80 -15.64 -1.90
CA ARG A 90 4.80 -15.97 -2.93
C ARG A 90 3.68 -16.86 -2.42
N SER A 91 4.02 -17.88 -1.62
CA SER A 91 3.05 -18.81 -1.00
C SER A 91 2.02 -18.08 -0.14
N LEU A 92 2.45 -17.14 0.70
CA LEU A 92 1.54 -16.35 1.55
C LEU A 92 0.60 -15.47 0.72
N ILE A 93 1.12 -14.81 -0.32
CA ILE A 93 0.31 -13.97 -1.21
C ILE A 93 -0.73 -14.81 -1.93
N LEU A 94 -0.32 -15.99 -2.44
CA LEU A 94 -1.22 -16.94 -3.11
C LEU A 94 -2.32 -17.43 -2.17
N THR A 95 -1.95 -17.89 -0.96
CA THR A 95 -2.92 -18.36 0.04
C THR A 95 -3.95 -17.27 0.40
N ARG A 96 -3.51 -16.02 0.59
CA ARG A 96 -4.40 -14.89 0.85
C ARG A 96 -5.30 -14.60 -0.35
N GLY A 97 -4.76 -14.66 -1.56
CA GLY A 97 -5.52 -14.47 -2.80
C GLY A 97 -6.60 -15.52 -2.96
N ILE A 98 -6.26 -16.80 -2.77
CA ILE A 98 -7.18 -17.94 -2.83
C ILE A 98 -8.29 -17.80 -1.77
N ARG A 99 -7.94 -17.55 -0.51
CA ARG A 99 -8.93 -17.36 0.55
C ARG A 99 -9.92 -16.23 0.23
N ARG A 100 -9.43 -15.13 -0.31
CA ARG A 100 -10.28 -14.00 -0.71
C ARG A 100 -11.19 -14.38 -1.88
N ALA A 101 -10.65 -15.05 -2.91
CA ALA A 101 -11.43 -15.52 -4.05
C ALA A 101 -12.50 -16.52 -3.62
N LEU A 102 -12.15 -17.51 -2.79
CA LEU A 102 -13.10 -18.49 -2.23
C LEU A 102 -14.24 -17.81 -1.45
N ARG A 103 -13.92 -16.89 -0.54
CA ARG A 103 -14.94 -16.15 0.22
C ARG A 103 -15.93 -15.43 -0.69
N ARG A 104 -15.47 -14.84 -1.79
CA ARG A 104 -16.32 -14.17 -2.78
C ARG A 104 -17.11 -15.14 -3.64
N THR A 105 -16.55 -16.32 -3.91
CA THR A 105 -17.22 -17.38 -4.67
C THR A 105 -18.33 -18.07 -3.87
N ILE A 106 -18.13 -18.27 -2.56
CA ILE A 106 -19.05 -18.98 -1.68
C ILE A 106 -20.06 -18.02 -1.02
N GLY A 107 -19.76 -16.74 -0.93
CA GLY A 107 -20.62 -15.73 -0.32
C GLY A 107 -21.95 -15.54 -1.05
N PRO A 108 -22.93 -14.87 -0.43
CA PRO A 108 -24.18 -14.53 -1.10
C PRO A 108 -23.90 -13.71 -2.38
N LEU A 109 -24.75 -13.87 -3.40
CA LEU A 109 -24.69 -13.04 -4.61
C LEU A 109 -25.16 -11.64 -4.26
N GLU A 110 -24.38 -10.64 -4.66
CA GLU A 110 -24.85 -9.27 -4.59
C GLU A 110 -25.93 -9.03 -5.65
N PRO A 111 -26.92 -8.14 -5.41
CA PRO A 111 -27.94 -7.81 -6.38
C PRO A 111 -27.30 -7.42 -7.72
N GLY A 112 -27.71 -8.08 -8.82
CA GLY A 112 -27.19 -7.85 -10.17
C GLY A 112 -25.91 -8.62 -10.56
N GLN A 113 -25.34 -9.44 -9.67
CA GLN A 113 -24.22 -10.31 -10.02
C GLN A 113 -24.67 -11.62 -10.66
N SER A 114 -24.05 -11.98 -11.79
CA SER A 114 -24.24 -13.28 -12.42
C SER A 114 -23.36 -14.35 -11.78
N PHE A 115 -23.74 -15.63 -11.98
CA PHE A 115 -22.92 -16.77 -11.53
C PHE A 115 -21.48 -16.72 -12.13
N GLY A 116 -21.33 -16.21 -13.37
CA GLY A 116 -20.03 -16.03 -14.02
C GLY A 116 -19.14 -14.97 -13.34
N ASP A 117 -19.73 -13.95 -12.74
CA ASP A 117 -18.99 -12.90 -12.03
C ASP A 117 -18.27 -13.41 -10.79
N ARG A 118 -18.75 -14.51 -10.19
CA ARG A 118 -18.08 -15.17 -9.07
C ARG A 118 -16.68 -15.67 -9.41
N PHE A 119 -16.47 -16.11 -10.64
CA PHE A 119 -15.17 -16.63 -11.09
C PHE A 119 -14.25 -15.54 -11.62
N ARG A 120 -14.79 -14.39 -12.00
CA ARG A 120 -13.98 -13.24 -12.43
C ARG A 120 -12.92 -12.83 -11.41
N HIS A 121 -13.19 -12.97 -10.12
CA HIS A 121 -12.27 -12.66 -9.04
C HIS A 121 -10.99 -13.51 -9.02
N TRP A 122 -10.98 -14.66 -9.69
CA TRP A 122 -9.79 -15.52 -9.78
C TRP A 122 -8.74 -14.98 -10.75
N VAL A 123 -9.17 -14.27 -11.79
CA VAL A 123 -8.33 -13.78 -12.88
C VAL A 123 -8.21 -12.26 -12.92
N ALA A 124 -9.17 -11.55 -12.36
CA ALA A 124 -9.22 -10.09 -12.33
C ALA A 124 -8.00 -9.47 -11.60
N PRO A 125 -7.70 -8.18 -11.85
CA PRO A 125 -6.70 -7.45 -11.08
C PRO A 125 -6.94 -7.62 -9.56
N GLY A 126 -5.89 -8.07 -8.85
CA GLY A 126 -5.99 -8.41 -7.43
C GLY A 126 -6.43 -9.84 -7.11
N GLY A 127 -6.82 -10.66 -8.09
CA GLY A 127 -7.06 -12.10 -7.93
C GLY A 127 -5.76 -12.90 -7.80
N PRO A 128 -5.85 -14.20 -7.41
CA PRO A 128 -4.67 -15.03 -7.17
C PRO A 128 -3.82 -15.25 -8.43
N ARG A 129 -4.44 -15.47 -9.59
CA ARG A 129 -3.71 -15.64 -10.87
C ARG A 129 -2.97 -14.36 -11.28
N PHE A 130 -3.63 -13.21 -11.20
CA PHE A 130 -3.00 -11.92 -11.49
C PHE A 130 -1.83 -11.66 -10.52
N ALA A 131 -2.03 -11.86 -9.21
CA ALA A 131 -0.98 -11.67 -8.22
C ALA A 131 0.26 -12.53 -8.52
N MET A 132 0.07 -13.78 -8.98
CA MET A 132 1.16 -14.67 -9.36
C MET A 132 1.86 -14.25 -10.65
N ALA A 133 1.11 -13.82 -11.66
CA ALA A 133 1.66 -13.37 -12.93
C ALA A 133 2.60 -12.15 -12.75
N VAL A 134 2.21 -11.21 -11.91
CA VAL A 134 2.99 -9.97 -11.68
C VAL A 134 4.00 -10.07 -10.53
N TYR A 135 4.02 -11.16 -9.76
CA TYR A 135 4.81 -11.26 -8.54
C TYR A 135 6.30 -11.00 -8.77
N THR A 136 6.91 -11.72 -9.70
CA THR A 136 8.35 -11.61 -9.98
C THR A 136 8.71 -10.23 -10.49
N GLN A 137 7.94 -9.71 -11.45
CA GLN A 137 8.15 -8.38 -12.00
C GLN A 137 8.06 -7.30 -10.91
N ARG A 138 7.01 -7.33 -10.08
CA ARG A 138 6.83 -6.36 -8.98
C ARG A 138 7.92 -6.44 -7.94
N ARG A 139 8.35 -7.65 -7.62
CA ARG A 139 9.44 -7.84 -6.67
C ARG A 139 10.77 -7.28 -7.18
N GLN A 140 11.06 -7.46 -8.47
CA GLN A 140 12.23 -6.87 -9.11
C GLN A 140 12.14 -5.35 -9.17
N GLU A 141 10.99 -4.80 -9.55
CA GLU A 141 10.72 -3.37 -9.57
C GLU A 141 10.96 -2.74 -8.19
N PHE A 142 10.35 -3.29 -7.15
CA PHE A 142 10.52 -2.77 -5.78
C PHE A 142 11.94 -2.99 -5.24
N GLY A 143 12.63 -4.05 -5.65
CA GLY A 143 14.04 -4.26 -5.32
C GLY A 143 14.97 -3.17 -5.88
N ARG A 144 14.55 -2.49 -6.96
CA ARG A 144 15.29 -1.37 -7.56
C ARG A 144 14.99 -0.02 -6.92
N LEU A 145 13.96 0.10 -6.07
CA LEU A 145 13.58 1.37 -5.43
C LEU A 145 14.74 2.05 -4.69
N ARG A 146 15.61 1.26 -4.04
CA ARG A 146 16.78 1.78 -3.33
C ARG A 146 17.79 2.51 -4.25
N ARG A 147 17.71 2.27 -5.56
CA ARG A 147 18.58 2.87 -6.59
C ARG A 147 17.83 3.92 -7.41
N HIS A 148 16.56 4.19 -7.06
CA HIS A 148 15.78 5.18 -7.79
C HIS A 148 16.26 6.60 -7.43
N PRO A 149 16.63 7.46 -8.42
CA PRO A 149 17.19 8.79 -8.16
C PRO A 149 16.30 9.66 -7.28
N GLY A 150 14.99 9.60 -7.48
CA GLY A 150 14.00 10.35 -6.69
C GLY A 150 13.86 9.88 -5.23
N LEU A 151 14.54 8.77 -4.85
CA LEU A 151 14.56 8.24 -3.49
C LEU A 151 15.94 8.34 -2.85
N ALA A 152 16.81 9.20 -3.37
CA ALA A 152 18.10 9.47 -2.75
C ALA A 152 17.90 10.02 -1.33
N GLY A 153 18.53 9.37 -0.33
CA GLY A 153 18.36 9.71 1.09
C GLY A 153 17.09 9.20 1.76
N VAL A 154 16.16 8.57 1.02
CA VAL A 154 14.93 7.99 1.57
C VAL A 154 15.22 6.66 2.28
N VAL A 155 14.67 6.49 3.48
CA VAL A 155 14.78 5.24 4.23
C VAL A 155 13.88 4.16 3.61
N VAL A 156 14.46 3.01 3.24
CA VAL A 156 13.68 1.87 2.70
C VAL A 156 13.62 0.75 3.73
N LEU A 157 12.44 0.53 4.32
CA LEU A 157 12.14 -0.56 5.24
C LEU A 157 11.54 -1.74 4.47
N ARG A 158 12.16 -2.91 4.54
CA ARG A 158 11.69 -4.13 3.88
C ARG A 158 11.25 -5.17 4.91
N PHE A 159 10.01 -5.63 4.79
CA PHE A 159 9.45 -6.67 5.67
C PHE A 159 9.15 -7.94 4.88
N GLY A 160 9.78 -9.05 5.25
CA GLY A 160 9.59 -10.36 4.61
C GLY A 160 8.41 -11.17 5.17
N THR A 161 7.87 -10.79 6.35
CA THR A 161 6.79 -11.51 7.01
C THR A 161 5.76 -10.57 7.65
N PRO A 162 4.49 -11.00 7.75
CA PRO A 162 3.46 -10.22 8.46
C PRO A 162 3.74 -10.02 9.95
N SER A 163 4.40 -10.99 10.59
CA SER A 163 4.78 -10.89 12.01
C SER A 163 5.80 -9.78 12.24
N ALA A 164 6.85 -9.71 11.41
CA ALA A 164 7.83 -8.62 11.48
C ALA A 164 7.17 -7.24 11.26
N THR A 165 6.26 -7.15 10.28
CA THR A 165 5.50 -5.93 10.02
C THR A 165 4.60 -5.54 11.20
N ALA A 166 3.95 -6.53 11.82
CA ALA A 166 3.07 -6.29 12.98
C ALA A 166 3.88 -5.88 14.23
N ALA A 167 5.02 -6.53 14.47
CA ALA A 167 5.90 -6.19 15.59
C ALA A 167 6.46 -4.77 15.44
N TRP A 168 6.93 -4.41 14.25
CA TRP A 168 7.40 -3.06 13.97
C TRP A 168 6.29 -2.02 14.17
N LEU A 169 5.07 -2.27 13.64
CA LEU A 169 3.94 -1.37 13.82
C LEU A 169 3.55 -1.23 15.31
N ALA A 170 3.68 -2.30 16.11
CA ALA A 170 3.41 -2.25 17.53
C ALA A 170 4.46 -1.43 18.32
N ALA A 171 5.72 -1.50 17.86
CA ALA A 171 6.83 -0.75 18.47
C ALA A 171 6.79 0.76 18.15
N LEU A 172 6.11 1.18 17.07
CA LEU A 172 5.83 2.60 16.88
C LEU A 172 4.94 3.08 18.02
N GLY A 173 5.39 4.06 18.78
CA GLY A 173 4.63 4.66 19.89
C GLY A 173 3.20 5.02 19.46
N SER A 174 2.28 5.11 20.41
CA SER A 174 0.95 5.68 20.15
C SER A 174 1.11 7.14 19.70
N PRO A 175 0.25 7.67 18.83
CA PRO A 175 0.26 9.09 18.52
C PRO A 175 0.14 9.88 19.83
N PRO A 176 0.76 11.06 19.92
CA PRO A 176 0.45 11.98 21.03
C PRO A 176 -1.06 12.18 21.03
N ASP A 177 -1.67 12.09 22.21
CA ASP A 177 -3.12 12.25 22.39
C ASP A 177 -3.58 13.48 21.62
N SER A 178 -4.55 13.29 20.72
CA SER A 178 -5.26 14.42 20.13
C SER A 178 -5.87 15.21 21.27
N PRO A 179 -5.69 16.54 21.33
CA PRO A 179 -6.40 17.32 22.34
C PRO A 179 -7.89 17.03 22.19
N ALA A 180 -8.49 16.55 23.28
CA ALA A 180 -9.92 16.38 23.36
C ALA A 180 -10.58 17.74 23.09
N CYS A 181 -11.44 17.81 22.06
CA CYS A 181 -12.40 18.90 21.86
C CYS A 181 -13.46 18.86 22.94
#